data_f5b26d520daa3328cc671ed9a7bd2582
#
_entry.id   f5b26d520daa3328cc671ed9a7bd2582
#
_cell.length_a   1.000
_cell.length_b   1.000
_cell.length_c   1.000
_cell.angle_alpha   90.00
_cell.angle_beta   90.00
_cell.angle_gamma   90.00
#
_symmetry.space_group_name_H-M   'P 1'
#
loop_
_entity.id
_entity.type
_entity.pdbx_description
1 polymer ?
#
loop_
_entity_poly.entity_id
_entity_poly.type
_entity_poly.pdbx_seq_one_letter_code
_entity_poly.pdbx_strand_id
1 'polypeptide(L)'
;RYKGLVGADALNDYYERSYPYGELACNVLGFYRSYDDRRVGVTGIEQYYNSQLSGTDGLRYRYMDASGDTESVTREPQDGNSVVSTIDIKVQQSVERHIKEYMETTGAENIGVIVMNPNNGEILALATNHPFDLNDPGNLQKYYSVNALKQMTSEEATQKLWNNFCVSSIIEPGSTAKIFTIAGALENGVINGNETYNCTGEVD
;
A
#
# COMPACT_ATOMS: atom_id res chain seq x y z
N ARG A 1 -11.43 13.26 -24.08
CA ARG A 1 -12.61 13.71 -24.87
C ARG A 1 -12.15 14.71 -25.90
N TYR A 2 -12.07 14.30 -27.13
CA TYR A 2 -11.76 15.19 -28.26
C TYR A 2 -13.06 15.97 -28.62
N LYS A 3 -13.20 17.15 -28.05
CA LYS A 3 -14.29 18.07 -28.44
C LYS A 3 -14.00 18.61 -29.84
N GLY A 4 -14.82 18.26 -30.80
CA GLY A 4 -14.78 18.84 -32.16
C GLY A 4 -14.57 17.85 -33.31
N LEU A 5 -14.38 16.54 -33.05
CA LEU A 5 -14.35 15.55 -34.12
C LEU A 5 -15.76 15.03 -34.38
N VAL A 6 -16.36 15.46 -35.49
CA VAL A 6 -17.65 14.97 -35.96
C VAL A 6 -17.38 13.71 -36.80
N GLY A 7 -17.90 12.55 -36.33
CA GLY A 7 -17.79 11.28 -37.06
C GLY A 7 -16.53 10.49 -36.81
N ALA A 8 -15.84 10.69 -35.66
CA ALA A 8 -14.72 9.87 -35.25
C ALA A 8 -15.17 8.79 -34.24
N ASP A 9 -14.93 7.52 -34.57
CA ASP A 9 -15.04 6.41 -33.62
C ASP A 9 -13.70 6.25 -32.91
N ALA A 10 -13.67 6.49 -31.59
CA ALA A 10 -12.52 6.25 -30.74
C ALA A 10 -12.74 4.95 -29.95
N LEU A 11 -11.85 3.99 -30.12
CA LEU A 11 -11.76 2.80 -29.28
C LEU A 11 -10.79 3.10 -28.15
N ASN A 12 -11.27 3.03 -26.92
CA ASN A 12 -10.45 3.12 -25.73
C ASN A 12 -10.20 1.70 -25.22
N ASP A 13 -8.95 1.29 -25.17
CA ASP A 13 -8.56 0.08 -24.48
C ASP A 13 -8.45 0.38 -22.99
N TYR A 14 -9.19 -0.38 -22.18
CA TYR A 14 -9.18 -0.24 -20.73
C TYR A 14 -8.27 -1.31 -20.12
N TYR A 15 -7.31 -0.86 -19.31
CA TYR A 15 -6.55 -1.75 -18.45
C TYR A 15 -7.28 -1.89 -17.11
N GLU A 16 -7.50 -3.11 -16.70
CA GLU A 16 -8.05 -3.43 -15.38
C GLU A 16 -6.96 -4.00 -14.50
N ARG A 17 -6.85 -3.50 -13.28
CA ARG A 17 -5.96 -4.05 -12.25
C ARG A 17 -6.68 -5.20 -11.56
N SER A 18 -6.03 -6.34 -11.46
CA SER A 18 -6.53 -7.51 -10.74
C SER A 18 -5.58 -7.84 -9.59
N TYR A 19 -6.14 -8.09 -8.41
CA TYR A 19 -5.41 -8.49 -7.23
C TYR A 19 -5.82 -9.92 -6.85
N PRO A 20 -5.15 -10.95 -7.37
CA PRO A 20 -5.58 -12.35 -7.25
C PRO A 20 -5.69 -12.84 -5.81
N TYR A 21 -4.95 -12.24 -4.90
CA TYR A 21 -4.93 -12.61 -3.48
C TYR A 21 -5.80 -11.70 -2.60
N GLY A 22 -6.59 -10.81 -3.19
CA GLY A 22 -7.55 -9.96 -2.47
C GLY A 22 -6.94 -9.08 -1.41
N GLU A 23 -7.01 -9.49 -0.15
CA GLU A 23 -6.57 -8.72 1.02
C GLU A 23 -5.08 -8.88 1.33
N LEU A 24 -4.40 -9.91 0.76
CA LEU A 24 -3.00 -10.23 1.09
C LEU A 24 -2.07 -9.05 0.79
N ALA A 25 -1.27 -8.68 1.79
CA ALA A 25 -0.31 -7.57 1.74
C ALA A 25 -0.93 -6.22 1.29
N CYS A 26 -2.21 -6.00 1.56
CA CYS A 26 -2.93 -4.82 1.08
C CYS A 26 -2.27 -3.50 1.46
N ASN A 27 -1.72 -3.38 2.67
CA ASN A 27 -1.03 -2.19 3.14
C ASN A 27 0.32 -1.94 2.44
N VAL A 28 0.94 -2.98 1.87
CA VAL A 28 2.20 -2.88 1.11
C VAL A 28 1.92 -2.62 -0.36
N LEU A 29 1.07 -3.44 -0.97
CA LEU A 29 0.77 -3.35 -2.39
C LEU A 29 0.03 -2.06 -2.72
N GLY A 30 -0.97 -1.72 -1.88
CA GLY A 30 -1.87 -0.65 -2.21
C GLY A 30 -2.77 -1.01 -3.38
N PHE A 31 -3.50 -0.03 -3.88
CA PHE A 31 -4.45 -0.25 -4.96
C PHE A 31 -4.44 0.89 -5.97
N TYR A 32 -5.01 0.58 -7.10
CA TYR A 32 -5.12 1.44 -8.26
C TYR A 32 -6.59 1.83 -8.47
N ARG A 33 -6.85 3.09 -8.80
CA ARG A 33 -8.20 3.59 -9.01
C ARG A 33 -8.29 4.48 -10.23
N SER A 34 -9.43 4.43 -10.90
CA SER A 34 -9.76 5.34 -11.98
C SER A 34 -10.58 6.51 -11.43
N TYR A 35 -10.13 7.74 -11.67
CA TYR A 35 -10.85 8.99 -11.39
C TYR A 35 -10.91 9.80 -12.69
N ASP A 36 -12.10 10.11 -13.20
CA ASP A 36 -12.31 11.04 -14.32
C ASP A 36 -11.30 10.88 -15.47
N ASP A 37 -11.17 9.71 -16.05
CA ASP A 37 -10.20 9.36 -17.11
C ASP A 37 -8.71 9.33 -16.66
N ARG A 38 -8.42 9.58 -15.38
CA ARG A 38 -7.08 9.37 -14.81
C ARG A 38 -7.05 8.07 -14.02
N ARG A 39 -5.99 7.34 -14.21
CA ARG A 39 -5.72 6.10 -13.53
C ARG A 39 -4.50 6.27 -12.65
N VAL A 40 -4.66 6.09 -11.35
CA VAL A 40 -3.58 6.37 -10.40
C VAL A 40 -3.54 5.33 -9.30
N GLY A 41 -2.33 5.00 -8.88
CA GLY A 41 -2.09 4.28 -7.63
C GLY A 41 -2.43 5.18 -6.44
N VAL A 42 -3.18 4.66 -5.47
CA VAL A 42 -3.72 5.45 -4.36
C VAL A 42 -2.89 5.28 -3.09
N THR A 43 -2.41 4.07 -2.82
CA THR A 43 -1.58 3.75 -1.66
C THR A 43 -0.47 2.77 -2.03
N GLY A 44 0.47 2.53 -1.13
CA GLY A 44 1.48 1.47 -1.22
C GLY A 44 2.38 1.55 -2.46
N ILE A 45 2.78 0.39 -2.94
CA ILE A 45 3.61 0.22 -4.14
C ILE A 45 2.92 0.79 -5.38
N GLU A 46 1.61 0.63 -5.51
CA GLU A 46 0.84 1.19 -6.64
C GLU A 46 0.96 2.72 -6.70
N GLN A 47 0.94 3.40 -5.55
CA GLN A 47 1.12 4.84 -5.50
C GLN A 47 2.57 5.25 -5.75
N TYR A 48 3.51 4.63 -5.04
CA TYR A 48 4.91 5.02 -5.08
C TYR A 48 5.54 4.80 -6.46
N TYR A 49 5.22 3.68 -7.11
CA TYR A 49 5.71 3.31 -8.44
C TYR A 49 4.70 3.58 -9.56
N ASN A 50 3.70 4.46 -9.34
CA ASN A 50 2.65 4.70 -10.31
C ASN A 50 3.19 5.09 -11.69
N SER A 51 4.22 5.94 -11.75
CA SER A 51 4.84 6.36 -13.03
C SER A 51 5.54 5.23 -13.77
N GLN A 52 6.08 4.27 -13.04
CA GLN A 52 6.77 3.10 -13.61
C GLN A 52 5.78 2.00 -14.01
N LEU A 53 4.73 1.80 -13.21
CA LEU A 53 3.71 0.79 -13.42
C LEU A 53 2.69 1.20 -14.49
N SER A 54 2.44 2.50 -14.64
CA SER A 54 1.55 3.03 -15.67
C SER A 54 2.24 2.98 -17.02
N GLY A 55 1.62 2.31 -17.98
CA GLY A 55 2.02 2.39 -19.38
C GLY A 55 1.56 3.70 -20.05
N THR A 56 1.65 3.72 -21.34
CA THR A 56 1.06 4.77 -22.18
C THR A 56 -0.08 4.18 -22.99
N ASP A 57 -1.26 4.78 -22.85
CA ASP A 57 -2.45 4.32 -23.57
C ASP A 57 -2.24 4.40 -25.08
N GLY A 58 -2.67 3.38 -25.78
CA GLY A 58 -2.80 3.39 -27.23
C GLY A 58 -3.90 4.33 -27.67
N LEU A 59 -3.86 4.72 -28.90
CA LEU A 59 -4.89 5.55 -29.52
C LEU A 59 -5.18 5.05 -30.93
N ARG A 60 -6.45 4.76 -31.22
CA ARG A 60 -6.91 4.47 -32.57
C ARG A 60 -8.11 5.33 -32.89
N TYR A 61 -8.01 6.12 -33.94
CA TYR A 61 -9.15 6.89 -34.43
C TYR A 61 -9.15 6.94 -35.95
N ARG A 62 -10.34 7.16 -36.51
CA ARG A 62 -10.54 7.39 -37.94
C ARG A 62 -11.02 8.82 -38.13
N TYR A 63 -10.56 9.45 -39.16
CA TYR A 63 -11.01 10.76 -39.54
C TYR A 63 -11.18 10.81 -41.06
N MET A 64 -12.02 11.69 -41.52
CA MET A 64 -12.21 12.01 -42.95
C MET A 64 -11.26 13.16 -43.28
N ASP A 65 -10.43 12.97 -44.30
CA ASP A 65 -9.53 14.04 -44.78
C ASP A 65 -10.28 15.09 -45.63
N ALA A 66 -9.54 16.09 -46.07
CA ALA A 66 -10.13 17.17 -46.91
C ALA A 66 -10.58 16.70 -48.29
N SER A 67 -10.17 15.52 -48.74
CA SER A 67 -10.55 14.88 -50.01
C SER A 67 -11.79 14.00 -49.85
N GLY A 68 -12.27 13.76 -48.62
CA GLY A 68 -13.39 12.89 -48.29
C GLY A 68 -13.00 11.42 -48.09
N ASP A 69 -11.69 11.12 -48.08
CA ASP A 69 -11.19 9.77 -47.82
C ASP A 69 -11.08 9.51 -46.32
N THR A 70 -11.31 8.24 -45.91
CA THR A 70 -11.20 7.84 -44.49
C THR A 70 -9.79 7.39 -44.21
N GLU A 71 -9.11 8.12 -43.32
CA GLU A 71 -7.83 7.77 -42.81
C GLU A 71 -7.91 7.23 -41.38
N SER A 72 -6.96 6.38 -41.00
CA SER A 72 -6.85 5.86 -39.64
C SER A 72 -5.47 6.16 -39.05
N VAL A 73 -5.47 6.64 -37.82
CA VAL A 73 -4.26 6.82 -36.99
C VAL A 73 -4.30 5.79 -35.89
N THR A 74 -3.19 5.04 -35.77
CA THR A 74 -2.99 4.09 -34.68
C THR A 74 -1.68 4.41 -33.98
N ARG A 75 -1.75 4.59 -32.67
CA ARG A 75 -0.59 4.62 -31.78
C ARG A 75 -0.73 3.39 -30.87
N GLU A 76 0.21 2.48 -30.94
CA GLU A 76 0.19 1.28 -30.12
C GLU A 76 0.38 1.64 -28.65
N PRO A 77 -0.28 0.92 -27.71
CA PRO A 77 -0.06 1.10 -26.28
C PRO A 77 1.35 0.64 -25.91
N GLN A 78 1.89 1.21 -24.85
CA GLN A 78 3.15 0.78 -24.24
C GLN A 78 2.87 0.31 -22.83
N ASP A 79 3.26 -0.91 -22.53
CA ASP A 79 3.10 -1.47 -21.18
C ASP A 79 4.00 -0.74 -20.18
N GLY A 80 3.55 -0.66 -18.93
CA GLY A 80 4.37 -0.21 -17.82
C GLY A 80 5.41 -1.26 -17.41
N ASN A 81 6.31 -0.84 -16.53
CA ASN A 81 7.32 -1.73 -15.97
C ASN A 81 6.70 -2.65 -14.89
N SER A 82 7.39 -3.76 -14.61
CA SER A 82 7.09 -4.61 -13.46
C SER A 82 7.88 -4.17 -12.24
N VAL A 83 7.28 -4.29 -11.07
CA VAL A 83 7.95 -4.10 -9.77
C VAL A 83 8.00 -5.42 -9.04
N VAL A 84 9.18 -5.82 -8.60
CA VAL A 84 9.39 -7.02 -7.78
C VAL A 84 9.63 -6.58 -6.35
N SER A 85 8.78 -7.01 -5.42
CA SER A 85 8.91 -6.74 -3.99
C SER A 85 9.66 -7.88 -3.28
N THR A 86 10.16 -7.59 -2.08
CA THR A 86 10.80 -8.58 -1.20
C THR A 86 9.79 -9.35 -0.34
N ILE A 87 8.51 -9.06 -0.47
CA ILE A 87 7.46 -9.75 0.29
C ILE A 87 7.42 -11.23 -0.10
N ASP A 88 7.63 -12.09 0.89
CA ASP A 88 7.43 -13.54 0.76
C ASP A 88 5.98 -13.88 1.04
N ILE A 89 5.29 -14.45 0.06
CA ILE A 89 3.85 -14.76 0.16
C ILE A 89 3.56 -15.69 1.35
N LYS A 90 4.42 -16.67 1.63
CA LYS A 90 4.19 -17.65 2.70
C LYS A 90 4.38 -17.00 4.07
N VAL A 91 5.41 -16.16 4.21
CA VAL A 91 5.65 -15.40 5.44
C VAL A 91 4.50 -14.42 5.68
N GLN A 92 4.08 -13.68 4.66
CA GLN A 92 2.97 -12.73 4.73
C GLN A 92 1.66 -13.42 5.14
N GLN A 93 1.30 -14.51 4.50
CA GLN A 93 0.10 -15.29 4.83
C GLN A 93 0.14 -15.83 6.27
N SER A 94 1.32 -16.28 6.72
CA SER A 94 1.49 -16.75 8.09
C SER A 94 1.28 -15.62 9.10
N VAL A 95 1.85 -14.44 8.85
CA VAL A 95 1.70 -13.26 9.71
C VAL A 95 0.24 -12.83 9.78
N GLU A 96 -0.43 -12.66 8.65
CA GLU A 96 -1.83 -12.22 8.61
C GLU A 96 -2.77 -13.21 9.32
N ARG A 97 -2.53 -14.52 9.15
CA ARG A 97 -3.29 -15.53 9.87
C ARG A 97 -3.12 -15.41 11.39
N HIS A 98 -1.89 -15.28 11.87
CA HIS A 98 -1.63 -15.15 13.30
C HIS A 98 -2.16 -13.83 13.89
N ILE A 99 -2.12 -12.74 13.15
CA ILE A 99 -2.78 -11.49 13.55
C ILE A 99 -4.28 -11.74 13.74
N LYS A 100 -4.94 -12.39 12.78
CA LYS A 100 -6.37 -12.69 12.86
C LYS A 100 -6.70 -13.58 14.06
N GLU A 101 -5.98 -14.67 14.25
CA GLU A 101 -6.14 -15.57 15.39
C GLU A 101 -5.95 -14.84 16.74
N TYR A 102 -4.95 -13.97 16.82
CA TYR A 102 -4.68 -13.19 18.03
C TYR A 102 -5.78 -12.17 18.31
N MET A 103 -6.31 -11.52 17.27
CA MET A 103 -7.44 -10.59 17.40
C MET A 103 -8.69 -11.26 17.98
N GLU A 104 -8.99 -12.50 17.56
CA GLU A 104 -10.15 -13.26 18.05
C GLU A 104 -10.07 -13.53 19.57
N THR A 105 -8.87 -13.64 20.11
CA THR A 105 -8.64 -13.96 21.53
C THR A 105 -8.47 -12.73 22.41
N THR A 106 -7.89 -11.65 21.90
CA THR A 106 -7.49 -10.49 22.71
C THR A 106 -8.33 -9.26 22.48
N GLY A 107 -8.91 -9.11 21.28
CA GLY A 107 -9.64 -7.89 20.91
C GLY A 107 -8.74 -6.64 20.86
N ALA A 108 -7.43 -6.80 20.61
CA ALA A 108 -6.49 -5.68 20.53
C ALA A 108 -6.93 -4.66 19.49
N GLU A 109 -6.82 -3.37 19.80
CA GLU A 109 -7.27 -2.32 18.89
C GLU A 109 -6.40 -2.22 17.64
N ASN A 110 -5.08 -2.23 17.83
CA ASN A 110 -4.12 -2.12 16.74
C ASN A 110 -3.00 -3.14 16.90
N ILE A 111 -2.73 -3.86 15.83
CA ILE A 111 -1.61 -4.79 15.70
C ILE A 111 -0.88 -4.46 14.39
N GLY A 112 0.42 -4.30 14.47
CA GLY A 112 1.30 -4.18 13.31
C GLY A 112 2.45 -5.16 13.45
N VAL A 113 2.76 -5.89 12.39
CA VAL A 113 3.87 -6.85 12.34
C VAL A 113 4.72 -6.57 11.10
N ILE A 114 6.02 -6.41 11.31
CA ILE A 114 7.02 -6.31 10.25
C ILE A 114 8.03 -7.45 10.44
N VAL A 115 8.23 -8.25 9.40
CA VAL A 115 9.27 -9.28 9.36
C VAL A 115 10.36 -8.83 8.41
N MET A 116 11.56 -8.67 8.94
CA MET A 116 12.71 -8.17 8.19
C MET A 116 13.88 -9.17 8.25
N ASN A 117 14.57 -9.30 7.13
CA ASN A 117 15.86 -9.98 7.10
C ASN A 117 16.95 -9.02 7.62
N PRO A 118 17.57 -9.30 8.78
CA PRO A 118 18.52 -8.36 9.39
C PRO A 118 19.84 -8.24 8.61
N ASN A 119 20.14 -9.17 7.70
CA ASN A 119 21.40 -9.15 6.96
C ASN A 119 21.41 -8.16 5.78
N ASN A 120 20.24 -7.89 5.20
CA ASN A 120 20.13 -7.06 4.01
C ASN A 120 18.98 -6.04 4.06
N GLY A 121 18.18 -6.05 5.14
CA GLY A 121 17.08 -5.10 5.33
C GLY A 121 15.81 -5.38 4.50
N GLU A 122 15.74 -6.52 3.81
CA GLU A 122 14.53 -6.90 3.06
C GLU A 122 13.34 -7.10 3.99
N ILE A 123 12.21 -6.47 3.65
CA ILE A 123 10.95 -6.70 4.33
C ILE A 123 10.27 -7.91 3.69
N LEU A 124 10.16 -8.98 4.46
CA LEU A 124 9.57 -10.25 4.02
C LEU A 124 8.06 -10.30 4.25
N ALA A 125 7.57 -9.58 5.27
CA ALA A 125 6.15 -9.38 5.53
C ALA A 125 5.91 -8.06 6.26
N LEU A 126 4.78 -7.45 5.97
CA LEU A 126 4.25 -6.30 6.71
C LEU A 126 2.74 -6.40 6.69
N ALA A 127 2.13 -6.49 7.88
CA ALA A 127 0.70 -6.65 8.02
C ALA A 127 0.16 -5.90 9.23
N THR A 128 -1.11 -5.52 9.15
CA THR A 128 -1.88 -4.93 10.23
C THR A 128 -3.17 -5.74 10.46
N ASN A 129 -3.86 -5.47 11.57
CA ASN A 129 -5.16 -6.07 11.85
C ASN A 129 -6.34 -5.40 11.11
N HIS A 130 -6.07 -4.49 10.18
CA HIS A 130 -7.08 -3.82 9.36
C HIS A 130 -6.85 -4.11 7.86
N PRO A 131 -6.98 -5.39 7.43
CA PRO A 131 -6.86 -5.73 6.01
C PRO A 131 -8.07 -5.20 5.23
N PHE A 132 -7.87 -4.91 3.96
CA PHE A 132 -8.94 -4.53 3.03
C PHE A 132 -8.74 -5.18 1.67
N ASP A 133 -9.84 -5.42 0.96
CA ASP A 133 -9.81 -6.04 -0.36
C ASP A 133 -9.34 -5.04 -1.42
N LEU A 134 -8.21 -5.35 -2.04
CA LEU A 134 -7.61 -4.51 -3.08
C LEU A 134 -8.47 -4.42 -4.34
N ASN A 135 -9.36 -5.39 -4.58
CA ASN A 135 -10.30 -5.34 -5.70
C ASN A 135 -11.54 -4.48 -5.40
N ASP A 136 -11.86 -4.25 -4.10
CA ASP A 136 -13.00 -3.42 -3.68
C ASP A 136 -12.64 -2.55 -2.45
N PRO A 137 -11.61 -1.70 -2.56
CA PRO A 137 -11.03 -0.98 -1.42
C PRO A 137 -11.94 0.12 -0.87
N GLY A 138 -13.02 0.45 -1.57
CA GLY A 138 -14.00 1.47 -1.17
C GLY A 138 -15.22 0.92 -0.44
N ASN A 139 -15.33 -0.37 -0.24
CA ASN A 139 -16.49 -1.01 0.39
C ASN A 139 -16.44 -0.91 1.91
N LEU A 140 -16.72 0.28 2.41
CA LEU A 140 -16.65 0.56 3.85
C LEU A 140 -17.61 -0.28 4.69
N GLN A 141 -18.73 -0.71 4.10
CA GLN A 141 -19.74 -1.53 4.79
C GLN A 141 -19.22 -2.94 5.11
N LYS A 142 -18.22 -3.43 4.40
CA LYS A 142 -17.57 -4.71 4.68
C LYS A 142 -16.75 -4.66 5.99
N TYR A 143 -16.23 -3.48 6.36
CA TYR A 143 -15.26 -3.30 7.44
C TYR A 143 -15.79 -2.55 8.66
N TYR A 144 -16.80 -1.74 8.47
CA TYR A 144 -17.39 -0.92 9.54
C TYR A 144 -18.86 -1.20 9.74
N SER A 145 -19.29 -1.22 10.99
CA SER A 145 -20.71 -1.29 11.32
C SER A 145 -21.45 -0.02 10.86
N VAL A 146 -22.74 -0.13 10.60
CA VAL A 146 -23.61 0.99 10.24
C VAL A 146 -23.52 2.14 11.26
N ASN A 147 -23.41 1.79 12.56
CA ASN A 147 -23.30 2.79 13.60
C ASN A 147 -21.96 3.53 13.59
N ALA A 148 -20.87 2.83 13.29
CA ALA A 148 -19.56 3.45 13.13
C ALA A 148 -19.54 4.42 11.94
N LEU A 149 -20.11 4.01 10.80
CA LEU A 149 -20.18 4.87 9.60
C LEU A 149 -21.06 6.11 9.76
N LYS A 150 -22.01 6.11 10.71
CA LYS A 150 -22.78 7.32 11.03
C LYS A 150 -22.00 8.36 11.85
N GLN A 151 -20.90 7.96 12.49
CA GLN A 151 -20.10 8.80 13.36
C GLN A 151 -18.88 9.42 12.69
N MET A 152 -18.61 9.05 11.44
CA MET A 152 -17.49 9.54 10.66
C MET A 152 -17.90 9.84 9.23
N THR A 153 -17.16 10.69 8.56
CA THR A 153 -17.33 10.92 7.12
C THR A 153 -16.81 9.73 6.32
N SER A 154 -17.26 9.59 5.08
CA SER A 154 -16.72 8.54 4.18
C SER A 154 -15.22 8.71 3.96
N GLU A 155 -14.72 9.94 3.95
CA GLU A 155 -13.30 10.24 3.79
C GLU A 155 -12.50 9.78 5.01
N GLU A 156 -12.94 10.10 6.23
CA GLU A 156 -12.32 9.64 7.48
C GLU A 156 -12.30 8.12 7.58
N ALA A 157 -13.44 7.46 7.26
CA ALA A 157 -13.53 6.00 7.25
C ALA A 157 -12.55 5.37 6.25
N THR A 158 -12.44 5.96 5.08
CA THR A 158 -11.53 5.52 4.02
C THR A 158 -10.07 5.69 4.42
N GLN A 159 -9.70 6.86 4.93
CA GLN A 159 -8.34 7.13 5.41
C GLN A 159 -7.95 6.19 6.54
N LYS A 160 -8.87 5.95 7.48
CA LYS A 160 -8.64 5.00 8.59
C LYS A 160 -8.46 3.56 8.09
N LEU A 161 -9.24 3.12 7.10
CA LEU A 161 -9.15 1.79 6.53
C LEU A 161 -7.83 1.56 5.80
N TRP A 162 -7.39 2.55 5.01
CA TRP A 162 -6.19 2.43 4.18
C TRP A 162 -4.90 2.79 4.93
N ASN A 163 -5.01 3.23 6.18
CA ASN A 163 -3.84 3.61 6.97
C ASN A 163 -2.96 2.40 7.26
N ASN A 164 -1.68 2.51 6.93
CA ASN A 164 -0.69 1.52 7.32
C ASN A 164 -0.15 1.83 8.72
N PHE A 165 -0.72 1.19 9.74
CA PHE A 165 -0.33 1.37 11.14
C PHE A 165 1.18 1.20 11.35
N CYS A 166 1.83 0.27 10.66
CA CYS A 166 3.24 -0.01 10.82
C CYS A 166 4.16 1.16 10.49
N VAL A 167 3.73 2.09 9.61
CA VAL A 167 4.57 3.19 9.12
C VAL A 167 3.98 4.58 9.36
N SER A 168 2.68 4.66 9.64
CA SER A 168 1.99 5.95 9.77
C SER A 168 1.65 6.31 11.21
N SER A 169 1.69 5.36 12.14
CA SER A 169 1.27 5.59 13.52
C SER A 169 2.47 5.83 14.43
N ILE A 170 2.29 6.76 15.36
CA ILE A 170 3.26 7.05 16.42
C ILE A 170 2.93 6.13 17.60
N ILE A 171 3.95 5.45 18.11
CA ILE A 171 3.84 4.56 19.27
C ILE A 171 4.84 4.96 20.35
N GLU A 172 4.53 4.66 21.61
CA GLU A 172 5.47 4.75 22.71
C GLU A 172 6.37 3.51 22.70
N PRO A 173 7.68 3.64 22.35
CA PRO A 173 8.54 2.49 22.12
C PRO A 173 8.91 1.74 23.42
N GLY A 174 8.81 2.39 24.57
CA GLY A 174 9.19 1.82 25.85
C GLY A 174 10.64 1.32 25.85
N SER A 175 10.87 0.12 26.47
CA SER A 175 12.22 -0.46 26.57
C SER A 175 12.87 -0.79 25.22
N THR A 176 12.12 -0.84 24.12
CA THR A 176 12.72 -1.07 22.79
C THR A 176 13.61 0.09 22.35
N ALA A 177 13.34 1.32 22.83
CA ALA A 177 14.20 2.48 22.57
C ALA A 177 15.60 2.37 23.20
N LYS A 178 15.76 1.52 24.24
CA LYS A 178 17.07 1.31 24.89
C LYS A 178 18.12 0.74 23.96
N ILE A 179 17.70 -0.01 22.94
CA ILE A 179 18.61 -0.55 21.90
C ILE A 179 19.35 0.61 21.21
N PHE A 180 18.65 1.67 20.85
CA PHE A 180 19.26 2.85 20.20
C PHE A 180 20.20 3.59 21.16
N THR A 181 19.79 3.74 22.42
CA THR A 181 20.62 4.39 23.46
C THR A 181 21.94 3.63 23.68
N ILE A 182 21.87 2.32 23.81
CA ILE A 182 23.06 1.49 24.02
C ILE A 182 23.94 1.45 22.77
N ALA A 183 23.34 1.32 21.58
CA ALA A 183 24.09 1.36 20.32
C ALA A 183 24.84 2.69 20.16
N GLY A 184 24.19 3.81 20.44
CA GLY A 184 24.82 5.13 20.41
C GLY A 184 25.94 5.29 21.45
N ALA A 185 25.79 4.74 22.66
CA ALA A 185 26.81 4.77 23.69
C ALA A 185 28.06 3.93 23.32
N LEU A 186 27.86 2.74 22.71
CA LEU A 186 28.92 1.90 22.17
C LEU A 186 29.65 2.60 21.00
N GLU A 187 28.93 3.17 20.05
CA GLU A 187 29.49 3.87 18.89
C GLU A 187 30.36 5.07 19.29
N ASN A 188 29.93 5.81 20.31
CA ASN A 188 30.69 6.95 20.84
C ASN A 188 31.76 6.55 21.85
N GLY A 189 31.98 5.26 22.14
CA GLY A 189 32.98 4.78 23.06
C GLY A 189 32.71 5.15 24.53
N VAL A 190 31.48 5.53 24.87
CA VAL A 190 31.10 5.85 26.28
C VAL A 190 31.02 4.60 27.12
N ILE A 191 30.63 3.49 26.49
CA ILE A 191 30.62 2.15 27.07
C ILE A 191 31.33 1.16 26.15
N ASN A 192 31.76 0.03 26.68
CA ASN A 192 32.40 -1.06 25.93
C ASN A 192 31.63 -2.40 26.01
N GLY A 193 30.49 -2.41 26.72
CA GLY A 193 29.61 -3.56 26.88
C GLY A 193 30.02 -4.52 28.01
N ASN A 194 31.06 -4.20 28.78
CA ASN A 194 31.50 -4.99 29.93
C ASN A 194 31.16 -4.30 31.26
N GLU A 195 30.53 -3.15 31.22
CA GLU A 195 30.11 -2.40 32.39
C GLU A 195 29.08 -3.19 33.19
N THR A 196 29.25 -3.12 34.53
CA THR A 196 28.29 -3.69 35.48
C THR A 196 27.61 -2.56 36.23
N TYR A 197 26.33 -2.69 36.42
CA TYR A 197 25.52 -1.75 37.18
C TYR A 197 24.78 -2.45 38.32
N ASN A 198 24.91 -1.93 39.52
CA ASN A 198 24.15 -2.42 40.66
C ASN A 198 22.82 -1.72 40.72
N CYS A 199 21.75 -2.39 40.30
CA CYS A 199 20.40 -1.83 40.30
C CYS A 199 19.82 -1.83 41.72
N THR A 200 19.71 -0.64 42.30
CA THR A 200 19.13 -0.45 43.65
C THR A 200 17.63 -0.19 43.62
N GLY A 201 17.04 -0.10 42.41
CA GLY A 201 15.62 0.23 42.20
C GLY A 201 15.33 1.74 42.11
N GLU A 202 16.28 2.59 42.45
CA GLU A 202 16.20 4.05 42.36
C GLU A 202 17.42 4.59 41.61
N VAL A 203 17.22 5.65 40.89
CA VAL A 203 18.26 6.44 40.20
C VAL A 203 18.17 7.85 40.75
N ASP A 204 19.27 8.31 41.40
CA ASP A 204 19.43 9.66 41.91
C ASP A 204 19.68 10.66 40.76
#